data_0e951e05004f3b6af83e81a7d92c47a3
#
_entry.id   0e951e05004f3b6af83e81a7d92c47a3
#
_cell.length_a   1.000
_cell.length_b   1.000
_cell.length_c   1.000
_cell.angle_alpha   90.00
_cell.angle_beta   90.00
_cell.angle_gamma   90.00
#
_symmetry.space_group_name_H-M   'P 1'
#
loop_
_entity.id
_entity.type
_entity.pdbx_description
1 polymer ?
#
loop_
_entity_poly.entity_id
_entity_poly.type
_entity_poly.pdbx_seq_one_letter_code
_entity_poly.pdbx_strand_id
1 'polypeptide(L)'
;MLNAYLPLARDVGLPDHMILSQVMRSRIAFAQDDLDAASLALTELEYLGHQRKLPRVVAGAKLERARLLMRQGHDGAARDEMLRGDDVHLWQREQRERLLAHDLESMTLVRLRWTLAFGSVDERLVAHLEELTAHAQNQMRGRRLILLQALRALALQRQGDLSAAVQCLGQVLKTTCSEGFVRLLLDEGSALGALVQRYQALHDSGPAPDPILSEYLQRLLAGFGPLSVESDVDAPAGLTDPLTPREVGVLQLLVEGHSNSTMAEKLFVSDSTVRTHLRNINMKLGASNRTQAVAIARRLGLV
;
A
#
# COMPACT_ATOMS: atom_id res chain seq x y z
N MET A 1 20.54 -1.95 13.71
CA MET A 1 21.21 -3.21 13.31
C MET A 1 21.54 -3.24 11.82
N LEU A 2 20.59 -3.12 10.89
CA LEU A 2 20.85 -3.20 9.43
C LEU A 2 21.93 -2.24 8.94
N ASN A 3 21.89 -0.96 9.38
CA ASN A 3 22.88 0.06 9.00
C ASN A 3 24.31 -0.24 9.50
N ALA A 4 24.45 -0.99 10.59
CA ALA A 4 25.76 -1.37 11.12
C ALA A 4 26.45 -2.47 10.28
N TYR A 5 25.67 -3.35 9.65
CA TYR A 5 26.18 -4.47 8.87
C TYR A 5 26.21 -4.21 7.36
N LEU A 6 25.60 -3.14 6.87
CA LEU A 6 25.58 -2.80 5.46
C LEU A 6 27.00 -2.60 4.86
N PRO A 7 27.98 -1.95 5.54
CA PRO A 7 29.35 -1.88 5.03
C PRO A 7 29.98 -3.26 4.82
N LEU A 8 29.80 -4.17 5.78
CA LEU A 8 30.31 -5.54 5.68
C LEU A 8 29.70 -6.30 4.49
N ALA A 9 28.38 -6.10 4.23
CA ALA A 9 27.72 -6.70 3.07
C ALA A 9 28.28 -6.16 1.75
N ARG A 10 28.69 -4.89 1.70
CA ARG A 10 29.36 -4.28 0.54
C ARG A 10 30.74 -4.90 0.30
N ASP A 11 31.49 -5.12 1.36
CA ASP A 11 32.87 -5.65 1.29
C ASP A 11 32.89 -7.12 0.87
N VAL A 12 31.91 -7.91 1.30
CA VAL A 12 31.78 -9.35 0.92
C VAL A 12 31.35 -9.51 -0.54
N GLY A 13 30.78 -8.48 -1.15
CA GLY A 13 30.52 -8.44 -2.59
C GLY A 13 29.38 -9.33 -3.10
N LEU A 14 28.57 -9.91 -2.22
CA LEU A 14 27.42 -10.73 -2.62
C LEU A 14 26.22 -9.84 -3.00
N PRO A 15 25.84 -9.79 -4.28
CA PRO A 15 24.76 -8.92 -4.77
C PRO A 15 23.45 -9.13 -4.03
N ASP A 16 23.12 -10.38 -3.70
CA ASP A 16 21.86 -10.75 -3.05
C ASP A 16 21.69 -10.11 -1.66
N HIS A 17 22.77 -10.06 -0.89
CA HIS A 17 22.74 -9.39 0.43
C HIS A 17 22.51 -7.88 0.30
N MET A 18 23.12 -7.26 -0.70
CA MET A 18 22.94 -5.83 -0.95
C MET A 18 21.51 -5.52 -1.42
N ILE A 19 20.98 -6.31 -2.34
CA ILE A 19 19.61 -6.18 -2.85
C ILE A 19 18.63 -6.31 -1.69
N LEU A 20 18.74 -7.40 -0.92
CA LEU A 20 17.85 -7.63 0.22
C LEU A 20 17.96 -6.50 1.26
N SER A 21 19.16 -6.00 1.53
CA SER A 21 19.37 -4.90 2.47
C SER A 21 18.66 -3.62 2.03
N GLN A 22 18.72 -3.25 0.76
CA GLN A 22 18.05 -2.05 0.26
C GLN A 22 16.51 -2.21 0.26
N VAL A 23 16.00 -3.38 -0.11
CA VAL A 23 14.58 -3.68 0.00
C VAL A 23 14.09 -3.56 1.45
N MET A 24 14.83 -4.14 2.41
CA MET A 24 14.47 -4.06 3.82
C MET A 24 14.57 -2.63 4.37
N ARG A 25 15.60 -1.87 3.99
CA ARG A 25 15.72 -0.45 4.37
C ARG A 25 14.54 0.36 3.88
N SER A 26 14.14 0.20 2.61
CA SER A 26 12.98 0.89 2.07
C SER A 26 11.70 0.54 2.83
N ARG A 27 11.46 -0.75 3.10
CA ARG A 27 10.25 -1.20 3.82
C ARG A 27 10.24 -0.77 5.28
N ILE A 28 11.40 -0.75 5.96
CA ILE A 28 11.52 -0.26 7.33
C ILE A 28 11.28 1.24 7.38
N ALA A 29 11.94 2.02 6.52
CA ALA A 29 11.78 3.47 6.43
C ALA A 29 10.31 3.84 6.16
N PHE A 30 9.67 3.13 5.22
CA PHE A 30 8.26 3.32 4.93
C PHE A 30 7.36 3.00 6.15
N ALA A 31 7.70 1.96 6.91
CA ALA A 31 6.97 1.60 8.13
C ALA A 31 7.12 2.64 9.26
N GLN A 32 8.18 3.45 9.20
CA GLN A 32 8.48 4.54 10.11
C GLN A 32 7.98 5.90 9.60
N ASP A 33 7.25 5.92 8.48
CA ASP A 33 6.78 7.12 7.77
C ASP A 33 7.92 8.03 7.25
N ASP A 34 9.13 7.47 7.11
CA ASP A 34 10.29 8.14 6.52
C ASP A 34 10.34 7.85 5.00
N LEU A 35 9.55 8.64 4.26
CA LEU A 35 9.36 8.44 2.84
C LEU A 35 10.61 8.79 2.02
N ASP A 36 11.41 9.74 2.51
CA ASP A 36 12.65 10.15 1.85
C ASP A 36 13.71 9.04 1.95
N ALA A 37 13.89 8.46 3.14
CA ALA A 37 14.77 7.31 3.31
C ALA A 37 14.29 6.07 2.54
N ALA A 38 12.97 5.85 2.46
CA ALA A 38 12.40 4.77 1.64
C ALA A 38 12.71 4.97 0.15
N SER A 39 12.50 6.17 -0.38
CA SER A 39 12.78 6.52 -1.77
C SER A 39 14.28 6.44 -2.10
N LEU A 40 15.14 6.91 -1.19
CA LEU A 40 16.59 6.83 -1.35
C LEU A 40 17.06 5.37 -1.45
N ALA A 41 16.56 4.49 -0.56
CA ALA A 41 16.91 3.07 -0.60
C ALA A 41 16.50 2.39 -1.92
N LEU A 42 15.35 2.77 -2.50
CA LEU A 42 14.91 2.27 -3.80
C LEU A 42 15.76 2.82 -4.96
N THR A 43 16.22 4.07 -4.85
CA THR A 43 17.15 4.64 -5.84
C THR A 43 18.50 3.93 -5.81
N GLU A 44 19.03 3.63 -4.62
CA GLU A 44 20.26 2.84 -4.47
C GLU A 44 20.07 1.41 -5.00
N LEU A 45 18.89 0.80 -4.79
CA LEU A 45 18.56 -0.52 -5.33
C LEU A 45 18.53 -0.52 -6.86
N GLU A 46 17.89 0.48 -7.46
CA GLU A 46 17.81 0.63 -8.92
C GLU A 46 19.22 0.83 -9.52
N TYR A 47 20.05 1.68 -8.91
CA TYR A 47 21.42 1.89 -9.30
C TYR A 47 22.27 0.59 -9.23
N LEU A 48 22.13 -0.17 -8.14
CA LEU A 48 22.78 -1.49 -8.00
C LEU A 48 22.36 -2.44 -9.12
N GLY A 49 21.06 -2.46 -9.45
CA GLY A 49 20.53 -3.26 -10.54
C GLY A 49 21.15 -2.91 -11.89
N HIS A 50 21.32 -1.61 -12.19
CA HIS A 50 22.00 -1.14 -13.41
C HIS A 50 23.47 -1.52 -13.42
N GLN A 51 24.22 -1.28 -12.34
CA GLN A 51 25.64 -1.61 -12.23
C GLN A 51 25.91 -3.11 -12.43
N ARG A 52 25.04 -3.96 -11.88
CA ARG A 52 25.20 -5.42 -11.91
C ARG A 52 24.52 -6.07 -13.12
N LYS A 53 23.91 -5.27 -14.02
CA LYS A 53 23.13 -5.75 -15.18
C LYS A 53 22.03 -6.74 -14.78
N LEU A 54 21.30 -6.40 -13.71
CA LEU A 54 20.19 -7.17 -13.18
C LEU A 54 18.85 -6.47 -13.50
N PRO A 55 18.28 -6.65 -14.70
CA PRO A 55 17.11 -5.91 -15.15
C PRO A 55 15.88 -6.15 -14.27
N ARG A 56 15.75 -7.35 -13.67
CA ARG A 56 14.67 -7.67 -12.75
C ARG A 56 14.75 -6.89 -11.43
N VAL A 57 15.97 -6.60 -10.95
CA VAL A 57 16.17 -5.75 -9.77
C VAL A 57 15.79 -4.29 -10.07
N VAL A 58 16.17 -3.79 -11.25
CA VAL A 58 15.76 -2.46 -11.72
C VAL A 58 14.24 -2.35 -11.81
N ALA A 59 13.59 -3.30 -12.46
CA ALA A 59 12.13 -3.34 -12.56
C ALA A 59 11.48 -3.46 -11.19
N GLY A 60 11.97 -4.35 -10.32
CA GLY A 60 11.47 -4.53 -8.96
C GLY A 60 11.56 -3.27 -8.11
N ALA A 61 12.65 -2.48 -8.22
CA ALA A 61 12.80 -1.20 -7.52
C ALA A 61 11.72 -0.19 -7.95
N LYS A 62 11.40 -0.13 -9.24
CA LYS A 62 10.31 0.72 -9.78
C LYS A 62 8.94 0.25 -9.26
N LEU A 63 8.69 -1.05 -9.20
CA LEU A 63 7.44 -1.58 -8.68
C LEU A 63 7.28 -1.36 -7.17
N GLU A 64 8.35 -1.46 -6.38
CA GLU A 64 8.32 -1.09 -4.95
C GLU A 64 8.04 0.41 -4.80
N ARG A 65 8.61 1.28 -5.66
CA ARG A 65 8.30 2.71 -5.68
C ARG A 65 6.84 2.99 -6.05
N ALA A 66 6.29 2.28 -7.05
CA ALA A 66 4.88 2.36 -7.40
C ALA A 66 4.00 2.01 -6.20
N ARG A 67 4.36 0.97 -5.43
CA ARG A 67 3.64 0.59 -4.21
C ARG A 67 3.66 1.68 -3.12
N LEU A 68 4.81 2.35 -2.92
CA LEU A 68 4.89 3.50 -2.01
C LEU A 68 3.95 4.63 -2.45
N LEU A 69 3.96 4.97 -3.75
CA LEU A 69 3.13 6.00 -4.33
C LEU A 69 1.63 5.68 -4.23
N MET A 70 1.24 4.41 -4.43
CA MET A 70 -0.15 3.96 -4.22
C MET A 70 -0.62 4.22 -2.79
N ARG A 71 0.21 3.91 -1.79
CA ARG A 71 -0.14 4.14 -0.38
C ARG A 71 -0.20 5.62 0.00
N GLN A 72 0.41 6.50 -0.80
CA GLN A 72 0.33 7.96 -0.67
C GLN A 72 -0.86 8.55 -1.44
N GLY A 73 -1.63 7.73 -2.17
CA GLY A 73 -2.73 8.19 -3.01
C GLY A 73 -2.29 8.85 -4.33
N HIS A 74 -1.04 8.64 -4.76
CA HIS A 74 -0.49 9.22 -5.98
C HIS A 74 -0.68 8.26 -7.17
N ASP A 75 -1.91 8.10 -7.66
CA ASP A 75 -2.29 7.12 -8.69
C ASP A 75 -1.52 7.29 -10.01
N GLY A 76 -1.44 8.52 -10.53
CA GLY A 76 -0.74 8.81 -11.79
C GLY A 76 0.75 8.48 -11.72
N ALA A 77 1.44 8.93 -10.66
CA ALA A 77 2.86 8.65 -10.46
C ALA A 77 3.12 7.15 -10.23
N ALA A 78 2.24 6.47 -9.51
CA ALA A 78 2.32 5.01 -9.30
C ALA A 78 2.18 4.26 -10.62
N ARG A 79 1.23 4.67 -11.46
CA ARG A 79 1.02 4.10 -12.80
C ARG A 79 2.25 4.30 -13.70
N ASP A 80 2.86 5.48 -13.68
CA ASP A 80 4.06 5.76 -14.46
C ASP A 80 5.24 4.87 -14.05
N GLU A 81 5.45 4.67 -12.74
CA GLU A 81 6.48 3.74 -12.24
C GLU A 81 6.17 2.29 -12.60
N MET A 82 4.91 1.88 -12.54
CA MET A 82 4.48 0.55 -13.02
C MET A 82 4.83 0.35 -14.50
N LEU A 83 4.50 1.31 -15.36
CA LEU A 83 4.79 1.23 -16.80
C LEU A 83 6.29 1.16 -17.09
N ARG A 84 7.11 1.90 -16.31
CA ARG A 84 8.58 1.84 -16.43
C ARG A 84 9.16 0.50 -15.97
N GLY A 85 8.47 -0.23 -15.09
CA GLY A 85 8.86 -1.56 -14.62
C GLY A 85 8.24 -2.71 -15.43
N ASP A 86 7.34 -2.40 -16.39
CA ASP A 86 6.60 -3.41 -17.17
C ASP A 86 7.40 -3.87 -18.39
N ASP A 87 8.30 -4.83 -18.16
CA ASP A 87 8.97 -5.55 -19.22
C ASP A 87 8.41 -6.97 -19.34
N VAL A 88 7.70 -7.23 -20.43
CA VAL A 88 7.02 -8.52 -20.66
C VAL A 88 8.00 -9.69 -20.57
N HIS A 89 9.22 -9.54 -21.08
CA HIS A 89 10.22 -10.62 -21.06
C HIS A 89 10.71 -10.96 -19.64
N LEU A 90 10.76 -9.97 -18.75
CA LEU A 90 11.13 -10.16 -17.35
C LEU A 90 10.06 -10.90 -16.56
N TRP A 91 8.76 -10.62 -16.89
CA TRP A 91 7.64 -11.12 -16.10
C TRP A 91 7.00 -12.39 -16.61
N GLN A 92 7.30 -12.81 -17.86
CA GLN A 92 6.80 -14.09 -18.44
C GLN A 92 7.15 -15.32 -17.60
N ARG A 93 8.27 -15.28 -16.89
CA ARG A 93 8.77 -16.38 -16.05
C ARG A 93 8.40 -16.24 -14.57
N GLU A 94 7.73 -15.18 -14.17
CA GLU A 94 7.40 -14.90 -12.76
C GLU A 94 6.71 -16.07 -12.06
N GLN A 95 5.84 -16.75 -12.77
CA GLN A 95 5.10 -17.89 -12.24
C GLN A 95 5.95 -19.15 -12.08
N ARG A 96 7.03 -19.28 -12.83
CA ARG A 96 7.89 -20.48 -12.88
C ARG A 96 9.13 -20.38 -11.99
N GLU A 97 9.65 -19.17 -11.78
CA GLU A 97 10.90 -18.97 -11.07
C GLU A 97 10.67 -18.75 -9.57
N ARG A 98 11.34 -19.54 -8.73
CA ARG A 98 11.44 -19.30 -7.29
C ARG A 98 12.71 -18.51 -7.03
N LEU A 99 12.60 -17.22 -6.86
CA LEU A 99 13.73 -16.37 -6.49
C LEU A 99 13.74 -16.23 -4.97
N LEU A 100 14.59 -17.02 -4.32
CA LEU A 100 14.70 -17.06 -2.86
C LEU A 100 15.30 -15.78 -2.27
N ALA A 101 16.22 -15.15 -3.00
CA ALA A 101 16.99 -14.01 -2.50
C ALA A 101 16.29 -12.65 -2.69
N HIS A 102 15.31 -12.57 -3.58
CA HIS A 102 14.70 -11.30 -3.97
C HIS A 102 13.19 -11.36 -3.81
N ASP A 103 12.73 -11.07 -2.61
CA ASP A 103 11.31 -10.83 -2.35
C ASP A 103 10.92 -9.43 -2.81
N LEU A 104 11.30 -9.12 -4.04
CA LEU A 104 10.92 -7.91 -4.74
C LEU A 104 9.45 -7.98 -5.14
N GLU A 105 8.85 -6.81 -5.28
CA GLU A 105 7.50 -6.68 -5.81
C GLU A 105 7.42 -7.25 -7.23
N SER A 106 6.28 -7.78 -7.60
CA SER A 106 6.03 -8.35 -8.91
C SER A 106 4.97 -7.57 -9.67
N MET A 107 5.05 -7.57 -11.00
CA MET A 107 4.09 -6.85 -11.85
C MET A 107 2.65 -7.31 -11.60
N THR A 108 2.42 -8.60 -11.42
CA THR A 108 1.08 -9.15 -11.13
C THR A 108 0.51 -8.56 -9.83
N LEU A 109 1.29 -8.58 -8.73
CA LEU A 109 0.81 -8.08 -7.44
C LEU A 109 0.60 -6.57 -7.45
N VAL A 110 1.51 -5.81 -8.09
CA VAL A 110 1.38 -4.36 -8.18
C VAL A 110 0.16 -3.95 -9.00
N ARG A 111 -0.11 -4.62 -10.12
CA ARG A 111 -1.32 -4.38 -10.92
C ARG A 111 -2.60 -4.67 -10.13
N LEU A 112 -2.64 -5.79 -9.40
CA LEU A 112 -3.76 -6.13 -8.53
C LEU A 112 -4.00 -5.04 -7.47
N ARG A 113 -2.94 -4.59 -6.78
CA ARG A 113 -3.03 -3.52 -5.79
C ARG A 113 -3.48 -2.20 -6.40
N TRP A 114 -2.94 -1.85 -7.57
CA TRP A 114 -3.36 -0.63 -8.26
C TRP A 114 -4.85 -0.68 -8.64
N THR A 115 -5.32 -1.81 -9.17
CA THR A 115 -6.74 -2.01 -9.51
C THR A 115 -7.62 -1.94 -8.25
N LEU A 116 -7.15 -2.53 -7.15
CA LEU A 116 -7.84 -2.46 -5.85
C LEU A 116 -7.82 -1.05 -5.23
N ALA A 117 -6.83 -0.23 -5.51
CA ALA A 117 -6.76 1.13 -4.97
C ALA A 117 -7.56 2.12 -5.80
N PHE A 118 -7.43 2.09 -7.12
CA PHE A 118 -7.88 3.15 -8.02
C PHE A 118 -8.79 2.68 -9.17
N GLY A 119 -8.83 1.37 -9.44
CA GLY A 119 -9.60 0.81 -10.55
C GLY A 119 -11.00 0.37 -10.16
N SER A 120 -11.73 -0.17 -11.15
CA SER A 120 -12.99 -0.87 -10.92
C SER A 120 -12.75 -2.32 -10.53
N VAL A 121 -13.50 -2.81 -9.55
CA VAL A 121 -13.45 -4.19 -9.09
C VAL A 121 -14.69 -4.92 -9.61
N ASP A 122 -14.50 -5.79 -10.60
CA ASP A 122 -15.54 -6.61 -11.19
C ASP A 122 -15.37 -8.09 -10.82
N GLU A 123 -16.32 -8.93 -11.23
CA GLU A 123 -16.27 -10.38 -11.02
C GLU A 123 -15.04 -11.04 -11.67
N ARG A 124 -14.53 -10.46 -12.77
CA ARG A 124 -13.35 -10.98 -13.48
C ARG A 124 -12.10 -10.85 -12.66
N LEU A 125 -11.97 -9.75 -11.89
CA LEU A 125 -10.84 -9.56 -10.99
C LEU A 125 -10.85 -10.59 -9.87
N VAL A 126 -12.03 -10.88 -9.28
CA VAL A 126 -12.15 -11.90 -8.23
C VAL A 126 -11.84 -13.29 -8.78
N ALA A 127 -12.37 -13.65 -9.93
CA ALA A 127 -12.06 -14.92 -10.59
C ALA A 127 -10.56 -15.05 -10.90
N HIS A 128 -9.93 -13.98 -11.38
CA HIS A 128 -8.48 -13.98 -11.64
C HIS A 128 -7.67 -14.15 -10.34
N LEU A 129 -8.09 -13.52 -9.24
CA LEU A 129 -7.46 -13.72 -7.92
C LEU A 129 -7.61 -15.17 -7.43
N GLU A 130 -8.74 -15.82 -7.71
CA GLU A 130 -8.96 -17.24 -7.42
C GLU A 130 -8.01 -18.15 -8.19
N GLU A 131 -7.85 -17.93 -9.49
CA GLU A 131 -6.90 -18.66 -10.33
C GLU A 131 -5.47 -18.53 -9.84
N LEU A 132 -5.04 -17.29 -9.53
CA LEU A 132 -3.70 -17.02 -9.00
C LEU A 132 -3.49 -17.67 -7.63
N THR A 133 -4.52 -17.67 -6.78
CA THR A 133 -4.51 -18.30 -5.45
C THR A 133 -4.34 -19.83 -5.59
N ALA A 134 -5.13 -20.47 -6.45
CA ALA A 134 -5.03 -21.90 -6.72
C ALA A 134 -3.64 -22.27 -7.29
N HIS A 135 -3.11 -21.44 -8.19
CA HIS A 135 -1.77 -21.63 -8.74
C HIS A 135 -0.68 -21.52 -7.67
N ALA A 136 -0.76 -20.50 -6.79
CA ALA A 136 0.20 -20.33 -5.69
C ALA A 136 0.14 -21.49 -4.71
N GLN A 137 -1.04 -22.02 -4.42
CA GLN A 137 -1.25 -23.19 -3.57
C GLN A 137 -0.61 -24.43 -4.17
N ASN A 138 -0.85 -24.72 -5.45
CA ASN A 138 -0.28 -25.88 -6.16
C ASN A 138 1.25 -25.81 -6.21
N GLN A 139 1.83 -24.61 -6.20
CA GLN A 139 3.28 -24.40 -6.20
C GLN A 139 3.88 -24.33 -4.79
N MET A 140 3.11 -24.52 -3.74
CA MET A 140 3.54 -24.42 -2.33
C MET A 140 4.18 -23.05 -2.01
N ARG A 141 3.66 -21.96 -2.60
CA ARG A 141 4.12 -20.59 -2.36
C ARG A 141 3.32 -19.93 -1.25
N GLY A 142 3.50 -20.37 0.00
CA GLY A 142 2.68 -19.99 1.14
C GLY A 142 2.55 -18.48 1.34
N ARG A 143 3.65 -17.73 1.30
CA ARG A 143 3.61 -16.26 1.44
C ARG A 143 2.81 -15.58 0.32
N ARG A 144 3.00 -16.01 -0.94
CA ARG A 144 2.24 -15.47 -2.08
C ARG A 144 0.76 -15.83 -1.98
N LEU A 145 0.46 -17.04 -1.50
CA LEU A 145 -0.91 -17.49 -1.24
C LEU A 145 -1.63 -16.57 -0.25
N ILE A 146 -0.99 -16.28 0.89
CA ILE A 146 -1.52 -15.38 1.93
C ILE A 146 -1.82 -14.00 1.33
N LEU A 147 -0.88 -13.41 0.57
CA LEU A 147 -1.06 -12.10 -0.06
C LEU A 147 -2.22 -12.09 -1.06
N LEU A 148 -2.31 -13.09 -1.93
CA LEU A 148 -3.39 -13.17 -2.91
C LEU A 148 -4.75 -13.35 -2.25
N GLN A 149 -4.85 -14.15 -1.18
CA GLN A 149 -6.09 -14.29 -0.40
C GLN A 149 -6.47 -12.98 0.32
N ALA A 150 -5.50 -12.23 0.85
CA ALA A 150 -5.77 -10.91 1.45
C ALA A 150 -6.28 -9.91 0.41
N LEU A 151 -5.66 -9.87 -0.79
CA LEU A 151 -6.14 -9.02 -1.89
C LEU A 151 -7.52 -9.46 -2.40
N ARG A 152 -7.81 -10.78 -2.41
CA ARG A 152 -9.14 -11.29 -2.75
C ARG A 152 -10.19 -10.86 -1.73
N ALA A 153 -9.87 -10.89 -0.43
CA ALA A 153 -10.78 -10.40 0.60
C ALA A 153 -11.11 -8.90 0.40
N LEU A 154 -10.11 -8.07 0.04
CA LEU A 154 -10.34 -6.66 -0.32
C LEU A 154 -11.18 -6.50 -1.59
N ALA A 155 -10.98 -7.35 -2.60
CA ALA A 155 -11.79 -7.32 -3.83
C ALA A 155 -13.26 -7.63 -3.54
N LEU A 156 -13.53 -8.67 -2.76
CA LEU A 156 -14.89 -9.06 -2.34
C LEU A 156 -15.57 -7.94 -1.53
N GLN A 157 -14.83 -7.30 -0.61
CA GLN A 157 -15.34 -6.15 0.14
C GLN A 157 -15.74 -5.01 -0.80
N ARG A 158 -14.91 -4.68 -1.79
CA ARG A 158 -15.22 -3.62 -2.76
C ARG A 158 -16.38 -3.96 -3.71
N GLN A 159 -16.67 -5.24 -3.91
CA GLN A 159 -17.87 -5.69 -4.63
C GLN A 159 -19.16 -5.65 -3.78
N GLY A 160 -19.04 -5.35 -2.48
CA GLY A 160 -20.16 -5.36 -1.54
C GLY A 160 -20.45 -6.72 -0.90
N ASP A 161 -19.72 -7.78 -1.25
CA ASP A 161 -19.87 -9.09 -0.58
C ASP A 161 -18.99 -9.15 0.69
N LEU A 162 -19.45 -8.44 1.71
CA LEU A 162 -18.76 -8.37 2.98
C LEU A 162 -18.68 -9.74 3.68
N SER A 163 -19.69 -10.59 3.51
CA SER A 163 -19.73 -11.93 4.12
C SER A 163 -18.59 -12.80 3.58
N ALA A 164 -18.48 -12.90 2.25
CA ALA A 164 -17.39 -13.63 1.61
C ALA A 164 -16.02 -13.01 1.91
N ALA A 165 -15.92 -11.68 1.96
CA ALA A 165 -14.69 -10.97 2.31
C ALA A 165 -14.18 -11.35 3.70
N VAL A 166 -15.06 -11.30 4.72
CA VAL A 166 -14.73 -11.66 6.11
C VAL A 166 -14.38 -13.15 6.23
N GLN A 167 -15.10 -14.02 5.55
CA GLN A 167 -14.79 -15.45 5.53
C GLN A 167 -13.42 -15.74 4.90
N CYS A 168 -13.13 -15.11 3.77
CA CYS A 168 -11.83 -15.21 3.09
C CYS A 168 -10.70 -14.72 4.00
N LEU A 169 -10.86 -13.54 4.61
CA LEU A 169 -9.90 -12.98 5.55
C LEU A 169 -9.70 -13.87 6.78
N GLY A 170 -10.75 -14.49 7.28
CA GLY A 170 -10.66 -15.40 8.44
C GLY A 170 -9.69 -16.56 8.22
N GLN A 171 -9.62 -17.10 7.00
CA GLN A 171 -8.63 -18.14 6.64
C GLN A 171 -7.20 -17.57 6.65
N VAL A 172 -7.03 -16.36 6.09
CA VAL A 172 -5.73 -15.65 6.10
C VAL A 172 -5.27 -15.41 7.53
N LEU A 173 -6.14 -14.90 8.40
CA LEU A 173 -5.81 -14.55 9.78
C LEU A 173 -5.41 -15.77 10.61
N LYS A 174 -6.09 -16.90 10.44
CA LYS A 174 -5.71 -18.16 11.10
C LYS A 174 -4.33 -18.63 10.70
N THR A 175 -4.04 -18.62 9.38
CA THR A 175 -2.73 -19.01 8.86
C THR A 175 -1.63 -18.05 9.31
N THR A 176 -1.88 -16.73 9.24
CA THR A 176 -0.88 -15.73 9.64
C THR A 176 -0.65 -15.67 11.13
N CYS A 177 -1.66 -16.01 11.94
CA CYS A 177 -1.54 -16.16 13.39
C CYS A 177 -0.60 -17.31 13.73
N SER A 178 -0.82 -18.50 13.16
CA SER A 178 0.01 -19.69 13.43
C SER A 178 1.46 -19.52 12.96
N GLU A 179 1.70 -18.82 11.86
CA GLU A 179 3.03 -18.56 11.30
C GLU A 179 3.71 -17.29 11.87
N GLY A 180 3.01 -16.50 12.68
CA GLY A 180 3.52 -15.28 13.28
C GLY A 180 3.69 -14.11 12.30
N PHE A 181 3.07 -14.14 11.12
CA PHE A 181 3.15 -13.06 10.15
C PHE A 181 2.30 -11.87 10.60
N VAL A 182 2.91 -10.71 10.80
CA VAL A 182 2.24 -9.44 11.11
C VAL A 182 2.44 -8.45 9.96
N ARG A 183 3.72 -8.19 9.62
CA ARG A 183 4.08 -7.16 8.66
C ARG A 183 3.49 -7.41 7.27
N LEU A 184 3.33 -8.68 6.89
CA LEU A 184 2.77 -9.07 5.60
C LEU A 184 1.35 -8.50 5.37
N LEU A 185 0.55 -8.41 6.43
CA LEU A 185 -0.80 -7.85 6.37
C LEU A 185 -0.80 -6.33 6.58
N LEU A 186 0.03 -5.80 7.49
CA LEU A 186 0.13 -4.35 7.72
C LEU A 186 0.53 -3.60 6.45
N ASP A 187 1.35 -4.22 5.61
CA ASP A 187 1.81 -3.63 4.36
C ASP A 187 0.70 -3.50 3.30
N GLU A 188 -0.46 -4.13 3.48
CA GLU A 188 -1.61 -3.98 2.57
C GLU A 188 -2.51 -2.76 2.91
N GLY A 189 -2.22 -2.07 4.04
CA GLY A 189 -2.79 -0.76 4.36
C GLY A 189 -4.10 -0.78 5.12
N SER A 190 -4.66 0.43 5.33
CA SER A 190 -5.81 0.68 6.22
C SER A 190 -7.09 -0.03 5.79
N ALA A 191 -7.31 -0.23 4.49
CA ALA A 191 -8.48 -0.96 3.99
C ALA A 191 -8.52 -2.40 4.51
N LEU A 192 -7.36 -3.09 4.54
CA LEU A 192 -7.28 -4.41 5.17
C LEU A 192 -7.46 -4.33 6.68
N GLY A 193 -6.92 -3.28 7.32
CA GLY A 193 -7.12 -3.03 8.75
C GLY A 193 -8.59 -2.90 9.12
N ALA A 194 -9.39 -2.16 8.36
CA ALA A 194 -10.83 -2.03 8.55
C ALA A 194 -11.55 -3.39 8.45
N LEU A 195 -11.15 -4.23 7.49
CA LEU A 195 -11.72 -5.57 7.34
C LEU A 195 -11.32 -6.48 8.51
N VAL A 196 -10.07 -6.37 9.02
CA VAL A 196 -9.60 -7.07 10.23
C VAL A 196 -10.42 -6.65 11.45
N GLN A 197 -10.73 -5.37 11.61
CA GLN A 197 -11.56 -4.87 12.71
C GLN A 197 -12.97 -5.44 12.65
N ARG A 198 -13.57 -5.52 11.46
CA ARG A 198 -14.89 -6.18 11.28
C ARG A 198 -14.84 -7.67 11.62
N TYR A 199 -13.78 -8.37 11.19
CA TYR A 199 -13.57 -9.77 11.55
C TYR A 199 -13.44 -9.95 13.07
N GLN A 200 -12.66 -9.09 13.76
CA GLN A 200 -12.50 -9.13 15.22
C GLN A 200 -13.85 -8.98 15.94
N ALA A 201 -14.67 -8.01 15.54
CA ALA A 201 -15.97 -7.80 16.16
C ALA A 201 -16.88 -9.04 16.05
N LEU A 202 -16.85 -9.76 14.92
CA LEU A 202 -17.58 -11.01 14.74
C LEU A 202 -16.98 -12.16 15.55
N HIS A 203 -15.66 -12.24 15.60
CA HIS A 203 -14.94 -13.26 16.38
C HIS A 203 -15.23 -13.13 17.88
N ASP A 204 -15.17 -11.91 18.42
CA ASP A 204 -15.38 -11.63 19.85
C ASP A 204 -16.86 -11.80 20.26
N SER A 205 -17.80 -11.68 19.31
CA SER A 205 -19.22 -11.94 19.52
C SER A 205 -19.59 -13.43 19.41
N GLY A 206 -18.65 -14.28 19.05
CA GLY A 206 -18.85 -15.73 18.91
C GLY A 206 -18.96 -16.45 20.26
N PRO A 207 -19.50 -17.68 20.29
CA PRO A 207 -19.75 -18.42 21.53
C PRO A 207 -18.47 -18.87 22.26
N ALA A 208 -17.32 -18.95 21.58
CA ALA A 208 -16.03 -19.34 22.17
C ALA A 208 -14.89 -18.72 21.33
N PRO A 209 -14.55 -17.44 21.56
CA PRO A 209 -13.44 -16.80 20.84
C PRO A 209 -12.11 -17.46 21.20
N ASP A 210 -11.27 -17.72 20.20
CA ASP A 210 -9.91 -18.24 20.38
C ASP A 210 -9.01 -17.16 20.98
N PRO A 211 -8.46 -17.35 22.20
CA PRO A 211 -7.65 -16.32 22.86
C PRO A 211 -6.35 -16.00 22.11
N ILE A 212 -5.74 -16.98 21.44
CA ILE A 212 -4.50 -16.78 20.67
C ILE A 212 -4.77 -15.89 19.46
N LEU A 213 -5.87 -16.18 18.76
CA LEU A 213 -6.29 -15.36 17.62
C LEU A 213 -6.71 -13.96 18.08
N SER A 214 -7.40 -13.81 19.22
CA SER A 214 -7.79 -12.51 19.78
C SER A 214 -6.56 -11.64 20.10
N GLU A 215 -5.53 -12.18 20.74
CA GLU A 215 -4.28 -11.50 21.01
C GLU A 215 -3.56 -11.08 19.70
N TYR A 216 -3.53 -11.98 18.72
CA TYR A 216 -2.95 -11.71 17.42
C TYR A 216 -3.70 -10.56 16.70
N LEU A 217 -5.04 -10.57 16.71
CA LEU A 217 -5.87 -9.52 16.11
C LEU A 217 -5.63 -8.15 16.77
N GLN A 218 -5.55 -8.09 18.10
CA GLN A 218 -5.23 -6.86 18.83
C GLN A 218 -3.86 -6.31 18.43
N ARG A 219 -2.84 -7.18 18.38
CA ARG A 219 -1.50 -6.79 17.93
C ARG A 219 -1.48 -6.29 16.49
N LEU A 220 -2.24 -6.93 15.61
CA LEU A 220 -2.33 -6.56 14.21
C LEU A 220 -3.02 -5.19 14.06
N LEU A 221 -4.14 -4.96 14.75
CA LEU A 221 -4.86 -3.69 14.72
C LEU A 221 -4.05 -2.53 15.30
N ALA A 222 -3.32 -2.77 16.39
CA ALA A 222 -2.38 -1.78 16.92
C ALA A 222 -1.31 -1.38 15.89
N GLY A 223 -0.87 -2.32 15.05
CA GLY A 223 0.10 -2.07 13.97
C GLY A 223 -0.44 -1.27 12.79
N PHE A 224 -1.75 -1.30 12.51
CA PHE A 224 -2.37 -0.46 11.47
C PHE A 224 -2.48 1.01 11.92
N GLY A 225 -2.38 1.30 13.23
CA GLY A 225 -2.61 2.63 13.77
C GLY A 225 -4.11 2.99 13.82
N PRO A 226 -4.44 4.29 14.00
CA PRO A 226 -5.83 4.73 14.02
C PRO A 226 -6.47 4.42 12.66
N LEU A 227 -7.37 3.45 12.64
CA LEU A 227 -8.20 3.14 11.48
C LEU A 227 -9.34 4.16 11.47
N SER A 228 -9.44 4.94 10.40
CA SER A 228 -10.65 5.72 10.15
C SER A 228 -11.79 4.69 10.00
N VAL A 229 -12.68 4.65 10.97
CA VAL A 229 -13.94 3.93 10.83
C VAL A 229 -14.71 4.70 9.76
N GLU A 230 -14.69 4.23 8.53
CA GLU A 230 -15.71 4.60 7.56
C GLU A 230 -17.02 4.06 8.15
N SER A 231 -17.65 4.89 8.96
CA SER A 231 -19.02 4.67 9.36
C SER A 231 -19.85 4.69 8.07
N ASP A 232 -20.53 3.57 7.78
CA ASP A 232 -21.58 3.47 6.77
C ASP A 232 -22.82 4.30 7.19
N VAL A 233 -22.60 5.56 7.59
CA VAL A 233 -23.67 6.52 7.86
C VAL A 233 -23.22 7.86 7.29
N ASP A 234 -23.83 8.23 6.17
CA ASP A 234 -23.86 9.56 5.58
C ASP A 234 -22.51 10.25 5.31
N ALA A 235 -21.75 9.74 4.33
CA ALA A 235 -20.92 10.65 3.55
C ALA A 235 -21.85 11.57 2.75
N PRO A 236 -21.73 12.90 2.85
CA PRO A 236 -22.50 13.80 2.01
C PRO A 236 -22.21 13.43 0.55
N ALA A 237 -23.26 13.11 -0.19
CA ALA A 237 -23.21 12.79 -1.61
C ALA A 237 -22.50 13.94 -2.34
N GLY A 238 -21.22 13.76 -2.71
CA GLY A 238 -20.50 14.84 -3.40
C GLY A 238 -19.04 14.64 -3.73
N LEU A 239 -18.32 13.75 -3.08
CA LEU A 239 -16.90 13.53 -3.40
C LEU A 239 -16.65 12.07 -3.82
N THR A 240 -16.16 11.90 -5.04
CA THR A 240 -15.78 10.58 -5.60
C THR A 240 -14.51 10.02 -4.95
N ASP A 241 -13.73 10.86 -4.24
CA ASP A 241 -12.48 10.50 -3.56
C ASP A 241 -12.26 11.43 -2.35
N PRO A 242 -12.25 10.91 -1.10
CA PRO A 242 -12.12 11.72 0.11
C PRO A 242 -10.72 12.34 0.22
N LEU A 243 -10.64 13.52 0.84
CA LEU A 243 -9.37 14.17 1.13
C LEU A 243 -8.63 13.42 2.24
N THR A 244 -7.33 13.23 2.04
CA THR A 244 -6.46 12.68 3.09
C THR A 244 -6.30 13.67 4.25
N PRO A 245 -5.91 13.24 5.47
CA PRO A 245 -5.68 14.15 6.60
C PRO A 245 -4.67 15.27 6.31
N ARG A 246 -3.64 15.00 5.48
CA ARG A 246 -2.68 16.02 5.03
C ARG A 246 -3.29 17.00 4.04
N GLU A 247 -4.12 16.52 3.13
CA GLU A 247 -4.85 17.38 2.20
C GLU A 247 -5.87 18.25 2.93
N VAL A 248 -6.53 17.75 3.96
CA VAL A 248 -7.40 18.55 4.84
C VAL A 248 -6.59 19.64 5.55
N GLY A 249 -5.41 19.34 6.09
CA GLY A 249 -4.52 20.32 6.70
C GLY A 249 -4.06 21.41 5.70
N VAL A 250 -3.70 21.04 4.49
CA VAL A 250 -3.38 22.00 3.42
C VAL A 250 -4.59 22.82 3.04
N LEU A 251 -5.78 22.20 2.94
CA LEU A 251 -7.03 22.87 2.61
C LEU A 251 -7.45 23.89 3.69
N GLN A 252 -7.26 23.60 4.97
CA GLN A 252 -7.50 24.53 6.07
C GLN A 252 -6.63 25.78 5.94
N LEU A 253 -5.32 25.61 5.74
CA LEU A 253 -4.41 26.71 5.53
C LEU A 253 -4.71 27.51 4.22
N LEU A 254 -5.22 26.81 3.21
CA LEU A 254 -5.70 27.45 1.98
C LEU A 254 -6.90 28.34 2.23
N VAL A 255 -7.86 27.89 3.04
CA VAL A 255 -9.06 28.64 3.44
C VAL A 255 -8.70 29.85 4.30
N GLU A 256 -7.67 29.74 5.14
CA GLU A 256 -7.07 30.83 5.92
C GLU A 256 -6.34 31.87 5.04
N GLY A 257 -6.15 31.58 3.75
CA GLY A 257 -5.56 32.53 2.78
C GLY A 257 -4.04 32.50 2.70
N HIS A 258 -3.38 31.49 3.28
CA HIS A 258 -1.92 31.38 3.27
C HIS A 258 -1.34 31.12 1.87
N SER A 259 -0.17 31.71 1.57
CA SER A 259 0.58 31.41 0.34
C SER A 259 1.19 30.00 0.36
N ASN A 260 1.58 29.46 -0.79
CA ASN A 260 2.22 28.14 -0.84
C ASN A 260 3.48 28.06 0.01
N SER A 261 4.32 29.10 0.00
CA SER A 261 5.53 29.19 0.83
C SER A 261 5.19 29.19 2.33
N THR A 262 4.17 29.95 2.75
CA THR A 262 3.74 29.98 4.16
C THR A 262 3.12 28.64 4.59
N MET A 263 2.38 27.97 3.70
CA MET A 263 1.87 26.62 3.96
C MET A 263 3.00 25.60 4.08
N ALA A 264 4.02 25.72 3.22
CA ALA A 264 5.21 24.87 3.26
C ALA A 264 5.97 24.99 4.58
N GLU A 265 6.17 26.22 5.05
CA GLU A 265 6.79 26.51 6.35
C GLU A 265 5.99 25.94 7.53
N LYS A 266 4.67 26.18 7.55
CA LYS A 266 3.79 25.70 8.63
C LYS A 266 3.67 24.18 8.70
N LEU A 267 3.75 23.49 7.55
CA LEU A 267 3.63 22.05 7.44
C LEU A 267 4.98 21.30 7.43
N PHE A 268 6.09 22.06 7.51
CA PHE A 268 7.47 21.53 7.45
C PHE A 268 7.73 20.68 6.20
N VAL A 269 7.23 21.15 5.04
CA VAL A 269 7.41 20.50 3.73
C VAL A 269 7.94 21.49 2.69
N SER A 270 8.32 21.00 1.50
CA SER A 270 8.74 21.87 0.40
C SER A 270 7.55 22.56 -0.29
N ASP A 271 7.79 23.72 -0.92
CA ASP A 271 6.78 24.43 -1.74
C ASP A 271 6.26 23.53 -2.88
N SER A 272 7.12 22.68 -3.45
CA SER A 272 6.74 21.68 -4.46
C SER A 272 5.77 20.63 -3.91
N THR A 273 5.95 20.21 -2.67
CA THR A 273 5.04 19.28 -1.99
C THR A 273 3.67 19.90 -1.78
N VAL A 274 3.62 21.18 -1.35
CA VAL A 274 2.35 21.91 -1.21
C VAL A 274 1.62 22.03 -2.54
N ARG A 275 2.34 22.35 -3.64
CA ARG A 275 1.73 22.41 -5.00
C ARG A 275 1.15 21.07 -5.42
N THR A 276 1.80 19.97 -5.06
CA THR A 276 1.31 18.62 -5.35
C THR A 276 0.02 18.33 -4.57
N HIS A 277 -0.02 18.66 -3.27
CA HIS A 277 -1.24 18.53 -2.48
C HIS A 277 -2.39 19.39 -3.02
N LEU A 278 -2.12 20.65 -3.39
CA LEU A 278 -3.13 21.52 -3.99
C LEU A 278 -3.68 21.00 -5.32
N ARG A 279 -2.84 20.39 -6.15
CA ARG A 279 -3.28 19.73 -7.39
C ARG A 279 -4.23 18.56 -7.08
N ASN A 280 -3.87 17.72 -6.11
CA ASN A 280 -4.70 16.58 -5.70
C ASN A 280 -6.02 17.04 -5.09
N ILE A 281 -6.00 18.06 -4.22
CA ILE A 281 -7.20 18.67 -3.63
C ILE A 281 -8.12 19.19 -4.75
N ASN A 282 -7.58 19.96 -5.71
CA ASN A 282 -8.36 20.48 -6.82
C ASN A 282 -9.01 19.35 -7.64
N MET A 283 -8.26 18.29 -7.92
CA MET A 283 -8.76 17.13 -8.66
C MET A 283 -9.89 16.42 -7.90
N LYS A 284 -9.70 16.15 -6.60
CA LYS A 284 -10.68 15.49 -5.74
C LYS A 284 -11.94 16.32 -5.53
N LEU A 285 -11.81 17.64 -5.43
CA LEU A 285 -12.93 18.57 -5.30
C LEU A 285 -13.57 18.93 -6.66
N GLY A 286 -13.01 18.53 -7.79
CA GLY A 286 -13.43 18.96 -9.11
C GLY A 286 -13.25 20.47 -9.33
N ALA A 287 -12.27 21.09 -8.65
CA ALA A 287 -12.00 22.51 -8.70
C ALA A 287 -10.96 22.84 -9.80
N SER A 288 -11.22 23.87 -10.58
CA SER A 288 -10.30 24.35 -11.62
C SER A 288 -9.25 25.34 -11.10
N ASN A 289 -9.44 25.90 -9.90
CA ASN A 289 -8.54 26.87 -9.27
C ASN A 289 -8.74 26.89 -7.74
N ARG A 290 -7.77 27.58 -7.04
CA ARG A 290 -7.76 27.65 -5.58
C ARG A 290 -9.01 28.28 -4.97
N THR A 291 -9.56 29.30 -5.63
CA THR A 291 -10.77 29.99 -5.15
C THR A 291 -11.99 29.09 -5.21
N GLN A 292 -12.10 28.32 -6.28
CA GLN A 292 -13.16 27.33 -6.46
C GLN A 292 -13.02 26.19 -5.45
N ALA A 293 -11.78 25.73 -5.18
CA ALA A 293 -11.52 24.71 -4.16
C ALA A 293 -12.01 25.14 -2.78
N VAL A 294 -11.71 26.38 -2.36
CA VAL A 294 -12.18 26.96 -1.11
C VAL A 294 -13.72 27.03 -1.05
N ALA A 295 -14.34 27.49 -2.16
CA ALA A 295 -15.80 27.60 -2.23
C ALA A 295 -16.50 26.23 -2.11
N ILE A 296 -15.96 25.22 -2.80
CA ILE A 296 -16.48 23.84 -2.74
C ILE A 296 -16.26 23.25 -1.34
N ALA A 297 -15.08 23.43 -0.75
CA ALA A 297 -14.74 22.93 0.58
C ALA A 297 -15.71 23.47 1.66
N ARG A 298 -16.00 24.77 1.62
CA ARG A 298 -16.99 25.40 2.53
C ARG A 298 -18.39 24.87 2.29
N ARG A 299 -18.81 24.68 1.03
CA ARG A 299 -20.13 24.14 0.69
C ARG A 299 -20.32 22.71 1.18
N LEU A 300 -19.24 21.91 1.16
CA LEU A 300 -19.24 20.51 1.59
C LEU A 300 -18.98 20.35 3.09
N GLY A 301 -18.76 21.44 3.84
CA GLY A 301 -18.48 21.38 5.28
C GLY A 301 -17.15 20.74 5.65
N LEU A 302 -16.16 20.76 4.74
CA LEU A 302 -14.85 20.15 4.96
C LEU A 302 -13.91 21.07 5.77
N VAL A 303 -14.24 22.36 5.85
CA VAL A 303 -13.49 23.41 6.56
C VAL A 303 -14.42 24.55 6.96
#